data_a484420089b0bf924ae115e5b4578207
#
_entry.id   a484420089b0bf924ae115e5b4578207
#
_cell.length_a   1.000
_cell.length_b   1.000
_cell.length_c   1.000
_cell.angle_alpha   90.00
_cell.angle_beta   90.00
_cell.angle_gamma   90.00
#
_symmetry.space_group_name_H-M   'P 1'
#
loop_
_entity.id
_entity.type
_entity.pdbx_description
1 polymer ?
#
loop_
_entity_poly.entity_id
_entity_poly.type
_entity_poly.pdbx_seq_one_letter_code
_entity_poly.pdbx_strand_id
1 'polypeptide(L)'
;VAEFALRCAAGVTGVFDVTGPGTETFGDFLGACAGLVAPTGTELVWVAEEFLVSRGVRQWTELPLWRTYAGAWDVDSSRARAAGLTTRPLAETVRDTWEWLTGDRPDFDHERAAELGIEPRREAEILAAWDDCLAGRRG
;
A
#
# COMPACT_ATOMS: atom_id res chain seq x y z
N VAL A 1 -14.88 -5.05 6.34
CA VAL A 1 -14.58 -4.95 7.80
C VAL A 1 -15.83 -4.56 8.58
N ALA A 2 -16.50 -3.44 8.26
CA ALA A 2 -17.66 -2.94 9.02
C ALA A 2 -18.80 -4.00 9.14
N GLU A 3 -19.15 -4.66 8.04
CA GLU A 3 -20.15 -5.73 8.05
C GLU A 3 -19.75 -6.89 8.98
N PHE A 4 -18.48 -7.29 8.97
CA PHE A 4 -17.99 -8.31 9.88
C PHE A 4 -18.04 -7.88 11.35
N ALA A 5 -17.72 -6.60 11.64
CA ALA A 5 -17.86 -6.04 12.97
C ALA A 5 -19.32 -6.08 13.47
N LEU A 6 -20.30 -5.80 12.59
CA LEU A 6 -21.72 -5.95 12.92
C LEU A 6 -22.10 -7.40 13.22
N ARG A 7 -21.55 -8.38 12.50
CA ARG A 7 -21.72 -9.82 12.78
C ARG A 7 -21.16 -10.19 14.15
N CYS A 8 -19.99 -9.67 14.51
CA CYS A 8 -19.41 -9.86 15.83
C CYS A 8 -20.31 -9.27 16.92
N ALA A 9 -20.86 -8.10 16.72
CA ALA A 9 -21.82 -7.48 17.63
C ALA A 9 -23.13 -8.31 17.77
N ALA A 10 -23.52 -9.03 16.72
CA ALA A 10 -24.70 -9.90 16.69
C ALA A 10 -24.45 -11.33 17.28
N GLY A 11 -23.25 -11.62 17.79
CA GLY A 11 -22.98 -12.86 18.51
C GLY A 11 -21.84 -13.72 17.98
N VAL A 12 -21.14 -13.35 16.93
CA VAL A 12 -19.90 -14.01 16.51
C VAL A 12 -18.78 -13.60 17.46
N THR A 13 -18.29 -14.56 18.26
CA THR A 13 -17.30 -14.30 19.30
C THR A 13 -15.94 -14.88 18.95
N GLY A 14 -14.86 -14.23 19.39
CA GLY A 14 -13.49 -14.69 19.20
C GLY A 14 -12.50 -13.55 18.97
N VAL A 15 -11.24 -13.92 18.80
CA VAL A 15 -10.18 -13.01 18.33
C VAL A 15 -9.97 -13.30 16.85
N PHE A 16 -10.02 -12.26 16.03
CA PHE A 16 -9.93 -12.38 14.57
C PHE A 16 -8.95 -11.36 14.01
N ASP A 17 -8.05 -11.84 13.15
CA ASP A 17 -7.25 -10.97 12.30
C ASP A 17 -8.08 -10.67 11.04
N VAL A 18 -8.37 -9.38 10.84
CA VAL A 18 -9.28 -8.92 9.79
C VAL A 18 -8.47 -8.26 8.69
N THR A 19 -8.00 -9.07 7.76
CA THR A 19 -7.20 -8.65 6.61
C THR A 19 -7.76 -9.25 5.32
N GLY A 20 -7.23 -8.82 4.17
CA GLY A 20 -7.46 -9.47 2.88
C GLY A 20 -7.01 -10.94 2.88
N PRO A 21 -7.35 -11.70 1.84
CA PRO A 21 -7.01 -13.13 1.74
C PRO A 21 -5.53 -13.41 1.53
N GLY A 22 -4.69 -12.39 1.34
CA GLY A 22 -3.26 -12.53 1.07
C GLY A 22 -2.95 -12.93 -0.38
N THR A 23 -3.91 -12.77 -1.29
CA THR A 23 -3.75 -13.08 -2.72
C THR A 23 -3.24 -11.90 -3.52
N GLU A 24 -3.52 -10.67 -3.06
CA GLU A 24 -3.06 -9.44 -3.68
C GLU A 24 -1.68 -9.05 -3.15
N THR A 25 -0.80 -8.69 -4.06
CA THR A 25 0.53 -8.18 -3.74
C THR A 25 0.54 -6.65 -3.63
N PHE A 26 1.62 -6.09 -3.10
CA PHE A 26 1.85 -4.64 -3.15
C PHE A 26 1.91 -4.11 -4.59
N GLY A 27 2.45 -4.92 -5.52
CA GLY A 27 2.45 -4.62 -6.95
C GLY A 27 1.05 -4.51 -7.53
N ASP A 28 0.13 -5.41 -7.16
CA ASP A 28 -1.26 -5.35 -7.59
C ASP A 28 -1.96 -4.09 -7.09
N PHE A 29 -1.69 -3.70 -5.85
CA PHE A 29 -2.20 -2.45 -5.28
C PHE A 29 -1.70 -1.22 -6.04
N LEU A 30 -0.39 -1.11 -6.25
CA LEU A 30 0.18 0.02 -7.01
C LEU A 30 -0.29 0.02 -8.46
N GLY A 31 -0.39 -1.16 -9.08
CA GLY A 31 -0.95 -1.30 -10.44
C GLY A 31 -2.40 -0.83 -10.53
N ALA A 32 -3.23 -1.15 -9.53
CA ALA A 32 -4.60 -0.66 -9.46
C ALA A 32 -4.66 0.87 -9.28
N CYS A 33 -3.80 1.44 -8.43
CA CYS A 33 -3.69 2.89 -8.28
C CYS A 33 -3.24 3.56 -9.59
N ALA A 34 -2.19 3.04 -10.24
CA ALA A 34 -1.69 3.58 -11.50
C ALA A 34 -2.74 3.52 -12.62
N GLY A 35 -3.47 2.41 -12.72
CA GLY A 35 -4.46 2.21 -13.78
C GLY A 35 -5.79 2.94 -13.58
N LEU A 36 -6.18 3.22 -12.33
CA LEU A 36 -7.51 3.76 -12.02
C LEU A 36 -7.50 5.25 -11.68
N VAL A 37 -6.45 5.74 -11.03
CA VAL A 37 -6.48 7.07 -10.41
C VAL A 37 -5.25 7.93 -10.69
N ALA A 38 -4.17 7.36 -11.18
CA ALA A 38 -2.97 8.11 -11.47
C ALA A 38 -3.08 8.91 -12.79
N PRO A 39 -2.35 10.01 -12.94
CA PRO A 39 -2.27 10.74 -14.20
C PRO A 39 -1.80 9.86 -15.36
N THR A 40 -2.25 10.17 -16.58
CA THR A 40 -1.78 9.48 -17.79
C THR A 40 -0.26 9.60 -17.92
N GLY A 41 0.41 8.48 -18.19
CA GLY A 41 1.87 8.43 -18.32
C GLY A 41 2.59 8.13 -17.00
N THR A 42 1.86 7.84 -15.91
CA THR A 42 2.48 7.34 -14.68
C THR A 42 3.11 5.98 -14.93
N GLU A 43 4.37 5.85 -14.58
CA GLU A 43 5.14 4.61 -14.67
C GLU A 43 5.53 4.12 -13.27
N LEU A 44 5.46 2.80 -13.07
CA LEU A 44 5.94 2.16 -11.85
C LEU A 44 7.37 1.69 -12.07
N VAL A 45 8.33 2.26 -11.34
CA VAL A 45 9.74 1.86 -11.40
C VAL A 45 10.06 0.96 -10.21
N TRP A 46 10.46 -0.28 -10.50
CA TRP A 46 10.85 -1.25 -9.49
C TRP A 46 12.33 -1.11 -9.16
N VAL A 47 12.62 -0.73 -7.93
CA VAL A 47 13.97 -0.51 -7.42
C VAL A 47 14.30 -1.61 -6.41
N ALA A 48 15.53 -2.16 -6.49
CA ALA A 48 15.96 -3.20 -5.56
C ALA A 48 15.96 -2.69 -4.12
N GLU A 49 15.51 -3.53 -3.19
CA GLU A 49 15.37 -3.22 -1.77
C GLU A 49 16.70 -2.73 -1.17
N GLU A 50 17.80 -3.43 -1.46
CA GLU A 50 19.12 -3.08 -0.94
C GLU A 50 19.57 -1.71 -1.44
N PHE A 51 19.17 -1.33 -2.64
CA PHE A 51 19.47 0.00 -3.18
C PHE A 51 18.70 1.08 -2.42
N LEU A 52 17.41 0.90 -2.21
CA LEU A 52 16.57 1.83 -1.42
C LEU A 52 17.11 2.00 0.01
N VAL A 53 17.46 0.89 0.65
CA VAL A 53 18.08 0.89 1.99
C VAL A 53 19.41 1.65 1.98
N SER A 54 20.27 1.43 0.99
CA SER A 54 21.56 2.11 0.87
C SER A 54 21.43 3.63 0.66
N ARG A 55 20.30 4.07 0.09
CA ARG A 55 19.94 5.49 -0.08
C ARG A 55 19.20 6.08 1.12
N GLY A 56 19.02 5.30 2.18
CA GLY A 56 18.37 5.73 3.40
C GLY A 56 16.87 6.06 3.21
N VAL A 57 16.21 5.40 2.26
CA VAL A 57 14.76 5.56 2.06
C VAL A 57 14.04 5.00 3.29
N ARG A 58 13.18 5.81 3.87
CA ARG A 58 12.47 5.46 5.10
C ARG A 58 11.26 4.61 4.81
N GLN A 59 11.27 3.41 5.38
CA GLN A 59 10.12 2.52 5.35
C GLN A 59 8.91 3.17 6.02
N TRP A 60 7.72 2.86 5.54
CA TRP A 60 6.44 3.31 6.07
C TRP A 60 6.13 4.80 5.89
N THR A 61 7.11 5.67 5.96
CA THR A 61 6.91 7.11 5.80
C THR A 61 7.18 7.58 4.37
N GLU A 62 8.37 7.38 3.82
CA GLU A 62 8.67 7.79 2.43
C GLU A 62 8.06 6.83 1.40
N LEU A 63 8.06 5.52 1.69
CA LEU A 63 7.32 4.53 0.89
C LEU A 63 6.28 3.85 1.79
N PRO A 64 5.03 4.34 1.80
CA PRO A 64 3.96 3.74 2.57
C PRO A 64 3.77 2.26 2.22
N LEU A 65 3.51 1.44 3.24
CA LEU A 65 3.35 -0.01 3.15
C LEU A 65 4.61 -0.81 2.79
N TRP A 66 5.72 -0.17 2.38
CA TRP A 66 6.97 -0.89 2.16
C TRP A 66 7.62 -1.30 3.48
N ARG A 67 8.02 -2.58 3.56
CA ARG A 67 8.74 -3.18 4.68
C ARG A 67 9.77 -4.18 4.17
N THR A 68 10.97 -4.13 4.74
CA THR A 68 12.06 -5.09 4.47
C THR A 68 11.97 -6.34 5.35
N TYR A 69 11.15 -6.33 6.37
CA TYR A 69 10.93 -7.48 7.23
C TYR A 69 10.04 -8.51 6.52
N ALA A 70 10.60 -9.66 6.19
CA ALA A 70 9.85 -10.78 5.63
C ALA A 70 8.75 -11.20 6.62
N GLY A 71 7.53 -11.35 6.15
CA GLY A 71 6.38 -11.69 7.00
C GLY A 71 5.69 -10.49 7.67
N ALA A 72 6.13 -9.25 7.43
CA ALA A 72 5.44 -8.06 7.96
C ALA A 72 3.94 -8.02 7.57
N TRP A 73 3.59 -8.63 6.45
CA TRP A 73 2.25 -8.69 5.89
C TRP A 73 1.66 -10.11 5.88
N ASP A 74 2.36 -11.08 6.45
CA ASP A 74 1.92 -12.47 6.54
C ASP A 74 0.96 -12.64 7.73
N VAL A 75 -0.27 -12.18 7.54
CA VAL A 75 -1.32 -12.23 8.57
C VAL A 75 -2.39 -13.22 8.14
N ASP A 76 -2.58 -14.27 8.93
CA ASP A 76 -3.60 -15.29 8.67
C ASP A 76 -5.00 -14.83 9.09
N SER A 77 -5.84 -14.50 8.11
CA SER A 77 -7.25 -14.18 8.30
C SER A 77 -8.22 -15.36 8.09
N SER A 78 -7.71 -16.59 7.99
CA SER A 78 -8.54 -17.78 7.72
C SER A 78 -9.67 -17.97 8.73
N ARG A 79 -9.41 -17.73 10.01
CA ARG A 79 -10.42 -17.79 11.07
C ARG A 79 -11.54 -16.75 10.89
N ALA A 80 -11.19 -15.53 10.50
CA ALA A 80 -12.19 -14.49 10.22
C ALA A 80 -13.04 -14.87 9.00
N ARG A 81 -12.41 -15.37 7.93
CA ARG A 81 -13.13 -15.87 6.73
C ARG A 81 -14.06 -17.02 7.05
N ALA A 82 -13.62 -17.99 7.84
CA ALA A 82 -14.47 -19.08 8.30
C ALA A 82 -15.67 -18.58 9.14
N ALA A 83 -15.51 -17.46 9.86
CA ALA A 83 -16.57 -16.79 10.60
C ALA A 83 -17.42 -15.83 9.75
N GLY A 84 -17.20 -15.77 8.43
CA GLY A 84 -18.01 -15.00 7.49
C GLY A 84 -17.44 -13.62 7.13
N LEU A 85 -16.14 -13.38 7.34
CA LEU A 85 -15.46 -12.21 6.76
C LEU A 85 -15.46 -12.33 5.24
N THR A 86 -15.99 -11.33 4.57
CA THR A 86 -15.89 -11.15 3.12
C THR A 86 -15.04 -9.94 2.81
N THR A 87 -14.30 -10.00 1.71
CA THR A 87 -13.51 -8.90 1.16
C THR A 87 -14.07 -8.53 -0.21
N ARG A 88 -13.87 -7.30 -0.61
CA ARG A 88 -14.21 -6.81 -1.94
C ARG A 88 -12.97 -6.75 -2.83
N PRO A 89 -13.12 -6.69 -4.15
CA PRO A 89 -12.01 -6.51 -5.07
C PRO A 89 -11.17 -5.28 -4.74
N LEU A 90 -9.85 -5.40 -4.86
CA LEU A 90 -8.90 -4.32 -4.58
C LEU A 90 -9.20 -3.06 -5.40
N ALA A 91 -9.53 -3.21 -6.68
CA ALA A 91 -9.87 -2.10 -7.57
C ALA A 91 -11.07 -1.25 -7.08
N GLU A 92 -12.06 -1.89 -6.45
CA GLU A 92 -13.18 -1.18 -5.84
C GLU A 92 -12.73 -0.36 -4.63
N THR A 93 -11.84 -0.93 -3.82
CA THR A 93 -11.27 -0.23 -2.66
C THR A 93 -10.48 1.01 -3.09
N VAL A 94 -9.64 0.87 -4.13
CA VAL A 94 -8.87 2.00 -4.67
C VAL A 94 -9.79 3.09 -5.20
N ARG A 95 -10.81 2.73 -5.98
CA ARG A 95 -11.76 3.70 -6.55
C ARG A 95 -12.51 4.47 -5.47
N ASP A 96 -13.14 3.76 -4.53
CA ASP A 96 -13.95 4.39 -3.49
C ASP A 96 -13.08 5.27 -2.57
N THR A 97 -11.84 4.84 -2.28
CA THR A 97 -10.91 5.66 -1.50
C THR A 97 -10.53 6.92 -2.24
N TRP A 98 -10.28 6.83 -3.55
CA TRP A 98 -9.97 7.99 -4.37
C TRP A 98 -11.15 8.96 -4.48
N GLU A 99 -12.36 8.45 -4.72
CA GLU A 99 -13.58 9.25 -4.74
C GLU A 99 -13.80 9.99 -3.41
N TRP A 100 -13.57 9.30 -2.29
CA TRP A 100 -13.64 9.93 -0.97
C TRP A 100 -12.54 10.99 -0.76
N LEU A 101 -11.30 10.71 -1.19
CA LEU A 101 -10.18 11.65 -1.05
C LEU A 101 -10.35 12.92 -1.88
N THR A 102 -10.98 12.81 -3.06
CA THR A 102 -11.16 13.93 -4.01
C THR A 102 -12.52 14.61 -3.88
N GLY A 103 -13.45 14.02 -3.15
CA GLY A 103 -14.79 14.54 -2.89
C GLY A 103 -14.90 15.28 -1.55
N ASP A 104 -16.02 15.07 -0.88
CA ASP A 104 -16.37 15.74 0.39
C ASP A 104 -15.69 15.11 1.61
N ARG A 105 -14.38 14.81 1.54
CA ARG A 105 -13.68 14.32 2.71
C ARG A 105 -13.70 15.36 3.83
N PRO A 106 -13.84 14.93 5.11
CA PRO A 106 -13.62 15.82 6.25
C PRO A 106 -12.20 16.40 6.18
N ASP A 107 -12.06 17.65 6.59
CA ASP A 107 -10.76 18.28 6.73
C ASP A 107 -9.91 17.47 7.71
N PHE A 108 -8.91 16.78 7.18
CA PHE A 108 -8.02 15.91 7.97
C PHE A 108 -6.71 16.65 8.16
N ASP A 109 -6.66 17.49 9.18
CA ASP A 109 -5.42 18.09 9.65
C ASP A 109 -4.74 17.09 10.61
N HIS A 110 -3.89 16.22 10.03
CA HIS A 110 -3.07 15.31 10.82
C HIS A 110 -1.64 15.84 10.83
N GLU A 111 -1.10 16.09 12.01
CA GLU A 111 0.24 16.68 12.21
C GLU A 111 1.36 15.96 11.43
N ARG A 112 1.20 14.65 11.17
CA ARG A 112 2.17 13.83 10.44
C ARG A 112 1.86 13.66 8.96
N ALA A 113 0.81 14.30 8.43
CA ALA A 113 0.45 14.14 7.01
C ALA A 113 1.59 14.61 6.08
N ALA A 114 2.32 15.65 6.46
CA ALA A 114 3.47 16.17 5.71
C ALA A 114 4.71 15.23 5.72
N GLU A 115 4.73 14.22 6.60
CA GLU A 115 5.83 13.26 6.68
C GLU A 115 5.64 12.06 5.73
N LEU A 116 4.45 11.91 5.15
CA LEU A 116 4.09 10.75 4.33
C LEU A 116 4.38 11.01 2.86
N GLY A 117 5.03 10.02 2.24
CA GLY A 117 5.47 10.09 0.87
C GLY A 117 6.91 10.55 0.74
N ILE A 118 7.53 10.18 -0.37
CA ILE A 118 8.88 10.63 -0.72
C ILE A 118 8.80 12.03 -1.35
N GLU A 119 9.73 12.89 -1.02
CA GLU A 119 9.79 14.22 -1.61
C GLU A 119 10.15 14.09 -3.11
N PRO A 120 9.43 14.76 -4.05
CA PRO A 120 9.58 14.55 -5.50
C PRO A 120 11.01 14.73 -6.03
N ARG A 121 11.76 15.70 -5.50
CA ARG A 121 13.16 15.90 -5.88
C ARG A 121 14.03 14.74 -5.44
N ARG A 122 13.82 14.25 -4.21
CA ARG A 122 14.53 13.09 -3.67
C ARG A 122 14.20 11.82 -4.46
N GLU A 123 12.94 11.63 -4.83
CA GLU A 123 12.53 10.53 -5.70
C GLU A 123 13.28 10.57 -7.03
N ALA A 124 13.29 11.73 -7.72
CA ALA A 124 14.00 11.90 -8.98
C ALA A 124 15.52 11.60 -8.86
N GLU A 125 16.16 12.04 -7.78
CA GLU A 125 17.58 11.77 -7.51
C GLU A 125 17.84 10.26 -7.32
N ILE A 126 16.93 9.54 -6.64
CA ILE A 126 17.03 8.09 -6.41
C ILE A 126 16.84 7.33 -7.73
N LEU A 127 15.84 7.73 -8.53
CA LEU A 127 15.56 7.08 -9.82
C LEU A 127 16.72 7.28 -10.80
N ALA A 128 17.28 8.48 -10.92
CA ALA A 128 18.46 8.74 -11.74
C ALA A 128 19.66 7.88 -11.32
N ALA A 129 19.93 7.79 -10.02
CA ALA A 129 20.99 6.97 -9.51
C ALA A 129 20.74 5.46 -9.68
N TRP A 130 19.49 5.02 -9.73
CA TRP A 130 19.12 3.64 -10.04
C TRP A 130 19.39 3.31 -11.50
N ASP A 131 19.05 4.21 -12.44
CA ASP A 131 19.32 4.05 -13.86
C ASP A 131 20.82 3.95 -14.15
N ASP A 132 21.64 4.80 -13.49
CA ASP A 132 23.11 4.72 -13.57
C ASP A 132 23.63 3.37 -13.07
N CYS A 133 23.09 2.88 -11.95
CA CYS A 133 23.44 1.57 -11.40
C CYS A 133 23.12 0.42 -12.36
N LEU A 134 21.96 0.48 -13.03
CA LEU A 134 21.58 -0.51 -14.03
C LEU A 134 22.46 -0.44 -15.29
N ALA A 135 22.81 0.75 -15.73
CA ALA A 135 23.72 0.96 -16.86
C ALA A 135 25.11 0.37 -16.58
N GLY A 136 25.66 0.61 -15.39
CA GLY A 136 26.95 0.08 -14.96
C GLY A 136 27.00 -1.45 -14.78
N ARG A 137 25.85 -2.12 -14.61
CA ARG A 137 25.77 -3.60 -14.55
C ARG A 137 25.70 -4.28 -15.91
N ARG A 138 25.46 -3.52 -16.98
CA ARG A 138 25.34 -4.03 -18.37
C ARG A 138 26.62 -3.88 -19.18
N GLY A 139 27.62 -3.17 -18.70
CA GLY A 139 28.93 -2.98 -19.31
C GLY A 139 29.99 -3.86 -18.67
#